data_45ac8978ef00072b4d452429d6654679
#
_entry.id   45ac8978ef00072b4d452429d6654679
#
_cell.length_a   1.000
_cell.length_b   1.000
_cell.length_c   1.000
_cell.angle_alpha   90.00
_cell.angle_beta   90.00
_cell.angle_gamma   90.00
#
_symmetry.space_group_name_H-M   'P 1'
#
loop_
_entity.id
_entity.type
_entity.pdbx_description
1 polymer ?
#
loop_
_entity_poly.entity_id
_entity_poly.type
_entity_poly.pdbx_seq_one_letter_code
_entity_poly.pdbx_strand_id
1 'polypeptide(L)'
;MTGFGYNINGFGSGGGLPPYNADFLIVAGGGGGANGAPVGRAGGGGGAGGFRTFTCQELTAGANYAVTVGAGGSGCNPNAKGGNSSIVGTGICLVSNGGGRGGTAYENHPDSDAAALGWGPNAGLT
;
A
#
# COMPACT_ATOMS: atom_id res chain seq x y z
N MET A 1 8.80 -36.36 38.84
CA MET A 1 7.84 -35.35 38.97
C MET A 1 8.13 -34.16 38.09
N THR A 2 7.41 -34.02 37.17
CA THR A 2 7.86 -33.27 36.06
C THR A 2 6.86 -32.31 35.53
N GLY A 3 5.76 -32.24 36.17
CA GLY A 3 4.65 -31.50 35.61
C GLY A 3 4.77 -30.00 35.62
N PHE A 4 5.76 -29.48 36.27
CA PHE A 4 5.79 -28.03 36.49
C PHE A 4 6.86 -27.29 35.69
N GLY A 5 7.72 -28.03 35.06
CA GLY A 5 8.77 -27.43 34.26
C GLY A 5 8.29 -26.77 32.98
N TYR A 6 7.10 -26.93 32.74
CA TYR A 6 6.42 -26.56 31.57
C TYR A 6 6.76 -25.18 31.06
N ASN A 7 6.72 -24.24 31.87
CA ASN A 7 6.80 -22.89 31.39
C ASN A 7 8.14 -22.24 31.57
N ILE A 8 8.98 -22.90 32.30
CA ILE A 8 10.31 -22.37 32.57
C ILE A 8 11.18 -22.46 31.32
N ASN A 9 10.95 -23.44 30.50
CA ASN A 9 11.70 -23.61 29.27
C ASN A 9 11.41 -22.51 28.24
N GLY A 10 10.33 -21.81 28.39
CA GLY A 10 10.02 -20.67 27.55
C GLY A 10 10.85 -19.42 27.83
N PHE A 11 11.54 -19.38 28.96
CA PHE A 11 12.27 -18.18 29.35
C PHE A 11 13.76 -18.20 29.07
N GLY A 12 14.31 -19.27 28.69
CA GLY A 12 15.76 -19.28 28.68
C GLY A 12 16.48 -20.09 27.63
N SER A 13 15.84 -20.94 26.94
CA SER A 13 16.56 -21.87 26.09
C SER A 13 16.24 -21.84 24.62
N GLY A 14 16.13 -20.66 24.06
CA GLY A 14 16.09 -20.54 22.61
C GLY A 14 14.86 -21.15 21.92
N GLY A 15 13.82 -21.46 22.67
CA GLY A 15 12.51 -21.72 22.10
C GLY A 15 11.98 -20.42 21.51
N GLY A 16 12.01 -20.27 20.19
CA GLY A 16 11.46 -19.11 19.54
C GLY A 16 10.00 -18.92 19.95
N LEU A 17 9.57 -17.67 20.06
CA LEU A 17 8.17 -17.37 20.28
C LEU A 17 7.35 -18.00 19.15
N PRO A 18 6.18 -18.57 19.45
CA PRO A 18 5.35 -19.15 18.40
C PRO A 18 4.94 -18.08 17.38
N PRO A 19 4.77 -18.47 16.12
CA PRO A 19 4.21 -17.57 15.13
C PRO A 19 2.80 -17.15 15.53
N TYR A 20 2.37 -16.00 15.10
CA TYR A 20 1.04 -15.49 15.34
C TYR A 20 0.43 -14.94 14.06
N ASN A 21 -0.89 -15.00 13.97
CA ASN A 21 -1.63 -14.47 12.83
C ASN A 21 -2.06 -13.02 13.09
N ALA A 22 -2.00 -12.22 12.03
CA ALA A 22 -2.49 -10.86 12.05
C ALA A 22 -3.31 -10.54 10.81
N ASP A 23 -4.24 -9.64 10.97
CA ASP A 23 -5.00 -9.07 9.87
C ASP A 23 -4.43 -7.70 9.53
N PHE A 24 -4.34 -7.40 8.24
CA PHE A 24 -3.82 -6.13 7.75
C PHE A 24 -4.84 -5.42 6.88
N LEU A 25 -4.91 -4.12 7.08
CA LEU A 25 -5.49 -3.18 6.12
C LEU A 25 -4.36 -2.31 5.57
N ILE A 26 -4.12 -2.39 4.29
CA ILE A 26 -3.08 -1.63 3.61
C ILE A 26 -3.73 -0.68 2.60
N VAL A 27 -3.60 0.62 2.87
CA VAL A 27 -4.12 1.67 2.00
C VAL A 27 -2.94 2.43 1.41
N ALA A 28 -2.93 2.57 0.11
CA ALA A 28 -1.89 3.28 -0.62
C ALA A 28 -2.25 4.77 -0.84
N GLY A 29 -1.29 5.56 -1.25
CA GLY A 29 -1.51 6.98 -1.54
C GLY A 29 -2.39 7.20 -2.77
N GLY A 30 -3.31 8.14 -2.71
CA GLY A 30 -4.08 8.58 -3.87
C GLY A 30 -3.23 9.38 -4.84
N GLY A 31 -3.56 9.38 -6.12
CA GLY A 31 -2.90 10.19 -7.14
C GLY A 31 -3.32 11.66 -7.10
N GLY A 32 -2.46 12.53 -7.58
CA GLY A 32 -2.74 13.95 -7.72
C GLY A 32 -3.66 14.28 -8.89
N GLY A 33 -4.59 15.21 -8.70
CA GLY A 33 -5.40 15.76 -9.77
C GLY A 33 -4.57 16.68 -10.68
N ALA A 34 -4.91 16.71 -11.95
CA ALA A 34 -4.31 17.60 -12.92
C ALA A 34 -4.85 19.01 -12.81
N ASN A 35 -4.03 19.99 -13.16
CA ASN A 35 -4.48 21.35 -13.35
C ASN A 35 -5.09 21.52 -14.75
N GLY A 36 -6.26 22.10 -14.81
CA GLY A 36 -6.80 22.59 -16.07
C GLY A 36 -6.01 23.81 -16.55
N ALA A 37 -5.06 23.60 -17.44
CA ALA A 37 -4.25 24.69 -17.96
C ALA A 37 -4.89 25.35 -19.18
N PRO A 38 -4.40 26.48 -19.60
CA PRO A 38 -4.87 27.81 -19.28
C PRO A 38 -6.24 28.07 -19.89
N VAL A 39 -7.05 28.78 -19.19
CA VAL A 39 -8.38 29.33 -19.60
C VAL A 39 -9.35 28.30 -20.20
N GLY A 40 -10.21 27.75 -19.37
CA GLY A 40 -11.39 27.03 -19.81
C GLY A 40 -11.26 25.52 -20.03
N ARG A 41 -10.16 24.92 -19.65
CA ARG A 41 -10.01 23.45 -19.72
C ARG A 41 -9.96 22.83 -18.34
N ALA A 42 -10.70 21.73 -18.18
CA ALA A 42 -10.74 20.98 -16.93
C ALA A 42 -9.58 20.00 -16.83
N GLY A 43 -8.96 19.91 -15.66
CA GLY A 43 -8.04 18.83 -15.36
C GLY A 43 -8.77 17.61 -14.84
N GLY A 44 -8.24 16.42 -15.10
CA GLY A 44 -8.78 15.17 -14.58
C GLY A 44 -8.48 15.01 -13.08
N GLY A 45 -9.37 14.36 -12.35
CA GLY A 45 -9.12 13.94 -10.97
C GLY A 45 -8.07 12.83 -10.90
N GLY A 46 -7.32 12.76 -9.81
CA GLY A 46 -6.44 11.63 -9.54
C GLY A 46 -7.22 10.40 -9.11
N GLY A 47 -6.64 9.23 -9.34
CA GLY A 47 -7.18 7.95 -8.88
C GLY A 47 -6.99 7.73 -7.39
N ALA A 48 -7.89 6.99 -6.77
CA ALA A 48 -7.71 6.52 -5.40
C ALA A 48 -6.52 5.56 -5.32
N GLY A 49 -5.82 5.55 -4.18
CA GLY A 49 -4.87 4.51 -3.87
C GLY A 49 -5.56 3.16 -3.63
N GLY A 50 -4.82 2.10 -3.81
CA GLY A 50 -5.31 0.75 -3.55
C GLY A 50 -5.71 0.60 -2.08
N PHE A 51 -6.79 -0.14 -1.87
CA PHE A 51 -7.30 -0.52 -0.56
C PHE A 51 -7.34 -2.04 -0.52
N ARG A 52 -6.51 -2.66 0.31
CA ARG A 52 -6.39 -4.12 0.37
C ARG A 52 -6.45 -4.62 1.81
N THR A 53 -7.23 -5.66 2.00
CA THR A 53 -7.31 -6.38 3.26
C THR A 53 -6.66 -7.75 3.13
N PHE A 54 -5.95 -8.14 4.14
CA PHE A 54 -5.30 -9.44 4.25
C PHE A 54 -5.64 -10.02 5.61
N THR A 55 -6.13 -11.23 5.63
CA THR A 55 -6.50 -11.89 6.88
C THR A 55 -5.60 -13.08 7.17
N CYS A 56 -5.43 -13.39 8.43
CA CYS A 56 -4.69 -14.56 8.90
C CYS A 56 -3.27 -14.65 8.32
N GLN A 57 -2.56 -13.52 8.22
CA GLN A 57 -1.17 -13.53 7.77
C GLN A 57 -0.28 -13.96 8.92
N GLU A 58 0.44 -15.05 8.73
CA GLU A 58 1.35 -15.56 9.74
C GLU A 58 2.60 -14.67 9.87
N LEU A 59 2.88 -14.25 11.07
CA LEU A 59 4.06 -13.47 11.41
C LEU A 59 4.99 -14.27 12.30
N THR A 60 6.27 -14.18 12.02
CA THR A 60 7.32 -14.76 12.86
C THR A 60 7.63 -13.82 14.01
N ALA A 61 7.44 -14.28 15.24
CA ALA A 61 7.77 -13.49 16.42
C ALA A 61 9.27 -13.19 16.48
N GLY A 62 9.62 -11.97 16.83
CA GLY A 62 11.02 -11.51 16.85
C GLY A 62 11.62 -11.17 15.49
N ALA A 63 10.92 -11.40 14.39
CA ALA A 63 11.36 -10.97 13.07
C ALA A 63 11.05 -9.48 12.81
N ASN A 64 11.88 -8.87 11.97
CA ASN A 64 11.67 -7.49 11.56
C ASN A 64 10.83 -7.43 10.28
N TYR A 65 9.89 -6.50 10.26
CA TYR A 65 9.04 -6.21 9.10
C TYR A 65 9.19 -4.75 8.71
N ALA A 66 9.54 -4.52 7.46
CA ALA A 66 9.61 -3.18 6.91
C ALA A 66 8.21 -2.71 6.51
N VAL A 67 7.76 -1.61 7.09
CA VAL A 67 6.48 -0.99 6.77
C VAL A 67 6.73 0.29 6.00
N THR A 68 6.12 0.42 4.83
CA THR A 68 6.16 1.62 4.01
C THR A 68 4.76 2.17 3.87
N VAL A 69 4.60 3.46 4.12
CA VAL A 69 3.34 4.17 3.88
C VAL A 69 3.52 5.08 2.67
N GLY A 70 2.77 4.81 1.61
CA GLY A 70 2.83 5.57 0.37
C GLY A 70 2.27 6.98 0.54
N ALA A 71 3.01 7.97 0.07
CA ALA A 71 2.53 9.35 0.06
C ALA A 71 1.46 9.56 -1.01
N GLY A 72 0.58 10.53 -0.82
CA GLY A 72 -0.29 11.02 -1.88
C GLY A 72 0.51 11.68 -3.01
N GLY A 73 0.04 11.55 -4.23
CA GLY A 73 0.62 12.24 -5.38
C GLY A 73 0.37 13.75 -5.32
N SER A 74 1.35 14.54 -5.75
CA SER A 74 1.18 15.99 -5.88
C SER A 74 0.09 16.33 -6.90
N GLY A 75 -0.72 17.34 -6.59
CA GLY A 75 -1.65 17.93 -7.54
C GLY A 75 -1.00 18.99 -8.43
N CYS A 76 -1.76 19.51 -9.35
CA CYS A 76 -1.34 20.51 -10.34
C CYS A 76 -0.29 19.97 -11.32
N ASN A 77 0.42 20.84 -12.01
CA ASN A 77 1.39 20.43 -13.02
C ASN A 77 2.84 20.67 -12.51
N PRO A 78 3.70 19.65 -12.47
CA PRO A 78 3.44 18.26 -12.81
C PRO A 78 2.69 17.52 -11.69
N ASN A 79 1.63 16.82 -12.04
CA ASN A 79 0.93 15.95 -11.10
C ASN A 79 1.62 14.57 -11.02
N ALA A 80 1.44 13.90 -9.91
CA ALA A 80 2.13 12.64 -9.63
C ALA A 80 1.18 11.52 -9.24
N LYS A 81 1.62 10.30 -9.48
CA LYS A 81 0.98 9.09 -8.95
C LYS A 81 1.13 9.04 -7.43
N GLY A 82 0.21 8.38 -6.76
CA GLY A 82 0.36 8.05 -5.36
C GLY A 82 1.45 7.00 -5.14
N GLY A 83 2.03 7.00 -3.96
CA GLY A 83 3.01 6.01 -3.54
C GLY A 83 2.37 4.69 -3.10
N ASN A 84 3.09 3.60 -3.26
CA ASN A 84 2.67 2.30 -2.76
C ASN A 84 2.84 2.20 -1.24
N SER A 85 1.91 1.51 -0.59
CA SER A 85 2.05 1.09 0.80
C SER A 85 2.35 -0.39 0.86
N SER A 86 3.23 -0.80 1.76
CA SER A 86 3.62 -2.20 1.86
C SER A 86 4.07 -2.61 3.25
N ILE A 87 3.95 -3.91 3.53
CA ILE A 87 4.65 -4.57 4.62
C ILE A 87 5.43 -5.75 4.04
N VAL A 88 6.72 -5.80 4.31
CA VAL A 88 7.63 -6.81 3.76
C VAL A 88 8.52 -7.34 4.88
N GLY A 89 8.62 -8.63 4.97
CA GLY A 89 9.47 -9.30 5.94
C GLY A 89 9.48 -10.80 5.74
N THR A 90 9.93 -11.52 6.75
CA THR A 90 10.02 -12.98 6.70
C THR A 90 8.65 -13.60 6.40
N GLY A 91 8.54 -14.26 5.26
CA GLY A 91 7.33 -14.98 4.86
C GLY A 91 6.19 -14.12 4.32
N ILE A 92 6.27 -12.79 4.38
CA ILE A 92 5.22 -11.91 3.85
C ILE A 92 5.77 -10.81 2.94
N CYS A 93 5.00 -10.50 1.91
CA CYS A 93 5.20 -9.36 1.02
C CYS A 93 3.83 -8.87 0.55
N LEU A 94 3.26 -7.93 1.30
CA LEU A 94 1.93 -7.39 1.05
C LEU A 94 2.08 -5.96 0.54
N VAL A 95 1.53 -5.70 -0.64
CA VAL A 95 1.64 -4.39 -1.30
C VAL A 95 0.27 -3.89 -1.74
N SER A 96 0.01 -2.63 -1.52
CA SER A 96 -1.11 -1.89 -2.09
C SER A 96 -0.56 -0.77 -2.99
N ASN A 97 -1.04 -0.69 -4.21
CA ASN A 97 -0.50 0.23 -5.21
C ASN A 97 -1.10 1.63 -5.10
N GLY A 98 -0.28 2.64 -5.33
CA GLY A 98 -0.72 4.03 -5.37
C GLY A 98 -1.67 4.32 -6.53
N GLY A 99 -2.52 5.31 -6.35
CA GLY A 99 -3.47 5.77 -7.35
C GLY A 99 -2.81 6.45 -8.54
N GLY A 100 -3.42 6.35 -9.71
CA GLY A 100 -2.99 7.01 -10.92
C GLY A 100 -3.14 8.54 -10.85
N ARG A 101 -2.30 9.26 -11.57
CA ARG A 101 -2.43 10.73 -11.71
C ARG A 101 -3.59 11.13 -12.61
N GLY A 102 -4.14 12.31 -12.40
CA GLY A 102 -5.14 12.91 -13.29
C GLY A 102 -4.56 13.28 -14.66
N GLY A 103 -5.36 13.10 -15.72
CA GLY A 103 -4.96 13.51 -17.07
C GLY A 103 -5.03 15.02 -17.28
N THR A 104 -4.05 15.58 -17.98
CA THR A 104 -4.07 16.97 -18.43
C THR A 104 -4.63 17.08 -19.84
N ALA A 105 -5.33 18.15 -20.16
CA ALA A 105 -5.96 18.34 -21.47
C ALA A 105 -4.96 18.48 -22.64
N TYR A 106 -3.66 18.50 -22.38
CA TYR A 106 -2.62 18.71 -23.38
C TYR A 106 -1.77 17.49 -23.71
N GLU A 107 -1.86 16.45 -22.91
CA GLU A 107 -0.98 15.30 -23.08
C GLU A 107 -1.76 14.10 -23.59
N ASN A 108 -1.54 13.73 -24.85
CA ASN A 108 -1.88 12.41 -25.35
C ASN A 108 -0.90 11.39 -24.73
N HIS A 109 -0.90 11.30 -23.42
CA HIS A 109 -0.12 10.27 -22.74
C HIS A 109 -0.96 9.01 -22.63
N PRO A 110 -0.44 7.85 -23.03
CA PRO A 110 -1.16 6.59 -22.85
C PRO A 110 -1.52 6.31 -21.38
N ASP A 111 -0.79 6.93 -20.46
CA ASP A 111 -1.09 6.85 -19.03
C ASP A 111 -2.19 7.83 -18.55
N SER A 112 -2.54 8.85 -19.35
CA SER A 112 -3.52 9.86 -18.95
C SER A 112 -4.96 9.34 -19.02
N ASP A 113 -5.25 8.47 -19.94
CA ASP A 113 -6.58 7.91 -20.10
C ASP A 113 -6.94 6.95 -18.96
N ALA A 114 -5.98 6.17 -18.50
CA ALA A 114 -6.16 5.31 -17.34
C ALA A 114 -6.31 6.12 -16.05
N ALA A 115 -5.62 7.26 -15.96
CA ALA A 115 -5.67 8.12 -14.79
C ALA A 115 -6.96 8.95 -14.72
N ALA A 116 -7.49 9.40 -15.87
CA ALA A 116 -8.75 10.16 -15.94
C ALA A 116 -9.95 9.32 -15.49
N LEU A 117 -9.87 8.01 -15.63
CA LEU A 117 -10.90 7.08 -15.17
C LEU A 117 -10.69 6.60 -13.71
N GLY A 118 -9.65 7.10 -13.02
CA GLY A 118 -9.31 6.61 -11.70
C GLY A 118 -8.77 5.17 -11.71
N TRP A 119 -8.43 4.66 -12.85
CA TRP A 119 -7.92 3.31 -13.05
C TRP A 119 -6.39 3.33 -13.06
N GLY A 120 -5.78 3.35 -11.91
CA GLY A 120 -4.42 2.88 -11.82
C GLY A 120 -4.42 1.34 -11.87
N PRO A 121 -3.36 0.69 -12.35
CA PRO A 121 -3.25 -0.76 -12.23
C PRO A 121 -3.41 -1.13 -10.74
N ASN A 122 -4.49 -1.85 -10.44
CA ASN A 122 -4.90 -2.25 -9.08
C ASN A 122 -5.55 -1.16 -8.19
N ALA A 123 -6.22 -0.18 -8.75
CA ALA A 123 -7.14 0.62 -7.95
C ALA A 123 -8.27 -0.29 -7.42
N GLY A 124 -8.10 -0.79 -6.21
CA GLY A 124 -9.17 -1.45 -5.47
C GLY A 124 -9.69 -2.79 -5.97
N LEU A 125 -9.03 -3.41 -6.95
CA LEU A 125 -9.42 -4.73 -7.42
C LEU A 125 -8.50 -5.80 -6.89
N THR A 126 -8.98 -6.49 -5.96
CA THR A 126 -8.55 -7.85 -5.59
C THR A 126 -9.73 -8.72 -5.43
#